data_864b46b7a7e1b07ad69940a9df472287
#
_entry.id   864b46b7a7e1b07ad69940a9df472287
#
_cell.length_a   1.000
_cell.length_b   1.000
_cell.length_c   1.000
_cell.angle_alpha   90.00
_cell.angle_beta   90.00
_cell.angle_gamma   90.00
#
_symmetry.space_group_name_H-M   'P 1'
#
loop_
_entity.id
_entity.type
_entity.pdbx_description
1 polymer ?
#
loop_
_entity_poly.entity_id
_entity_poly.type
_entity_poly.pdbx_seq_one_letter_code
_entity_poly.pdbx_strand_id
1 'polypeptide(L)'
;MLKRHELATASTSRVWATGLALVAGLATSPGCADEGAPPDGTGDTGNDGKADDGDADLADCDAPPPDVGPARGFRHTSSRITAALGFANHRGRDLLLRPGDPQVVIGKLAYGITDKDIHDEDVDVWLLRGCAAWEELGTARTTDDGDHDDVEGVPDTGGRVYLDIPADRALEPGRHRVHLSVAGDRTGADLYIEVVAEGAHVFVSDVDGTLTLTENEEFVALLTGSLPGANDGAAAALGALAGRGYLPIYLTARPELLVGRTRDFLAENGFPPGLVHTTTDGLGALGDAAAAFKTDDLTRALVERGYVAAYAFGNTATDAAAYDATDVQPASQRFFYRFDDDAFGGRRVDSYTDLAPELAAAPLAP
;
A
#
# COMPACT_ATOMS: atom_id res chain seq x y z
N MET A 1 -34.90 36.82 40.94
CA MET A 1 -34.95 37.94 40.00
C MET A 1 -34.26 37.55 38.73
N LEU A 2 -35.05 37.46 37.74
CA LEU A 2 -34.95 37.37 36.29
C LEU A 2 -33.71 38.00 35.64
N LYS A 3 -33.09 37.35 34.64
CA LYS A 3 -33.23 37.68 33.22
C LYS A 3 -32.60 36.61 32.33
N ARG A 4 -33.46 36.04 31.49
CA ARG A 4 -33.12 35.29 30.28
C ARG A 4 -32.56 36.26 29.22
N HIS A 5 -31.61 35.78 28.39
CA HIS A 5 -31.50 36.21 27.02
C HIS A 5 -31.22 35.02 26.12
N GLU A 6 -32.24 34.65 25.36
CA GLU A 6 -32.15 33.85 24.14
C GLU A 6 -31.48 34.68 23.06
N LEU A 7 -30.64 34.04 22.26
CA LEU A 7 -30.45 34.47 20.87
C LEU A 7 -30.14 33.19 20.05
N ALA A 8 -31.16 32.79 19.30
CA ALA A 8 -31.07 31.80 18.24
C ALA A 8 -30.46 32.47 17.00
N THR A 9 -29.48 31.79 16.37
CA THR A 9 -29.17 32.02 14.96
C THR A 9 -29.14 30.72 14.24
N ALA A 10 -30.14 30.52 13.40
CA ALA A 10 -30.22 29.44 12.44
C ALA A 10 -29.21 29.70 11.31
N SER A 11 -28.33 28.72 11.06
CA SER A 11 -27.52 28.70 9.85
C SER A 11 -28.04 27.60 8.93
N THR A 12 -28.59 28.01 7.82
CA THR A 12 -29.10 27.20 6.73
C THR A 12 -27.93 26.64 5.90
N SER A 13 -27.64 25.35 6.04
CA SER A 13 -26.74 24.64 5.14
C SER A 13 -27.45 24.36 3.81
N ARG A 14 -26.94 24.93 2.74
CA ARG A 14 -27.36 24.59 1.37
C ARG A 14 -26.66 23.31 0.95
N VAL A 15 -27.45 22.26 0.79
CA VAL A 15 -27.06 21.02 0.13
C VAL A 15 -26.96 21.29 -1.38
N TRP A 16 -25.80 21.17 -1.96
CA TRP A 16 -25.59 21.14 -3.41
C TRP A 16 -25.64 19.66 -3.86
N ALA A 17 -26.74 19.27 -4.44
CA ALA A 17 -26.83 18.03 -5.18
C ALA A 17 -26.36 18.29 -6.62
N THR A 18 -25.17 17.83 -6.96
CA THR A 18 -24.69 17.78 -8.36
C THR A 18 -24.92 16.40 -8.91
N GLY A 19 -25.82 16.32 -9.86
CA GLY A 19 -26.12 15.09 -10.58
C GLY A 19 -24.97 14.69 -11.50
N LEU A 20 -24.61 13.41 -11.44
CA LEU A 20 -23.64 12.76 -12.31
C LEU A 20 -24.37 12.34 -13.60
N ALA A 21 -24.07 12.98 -14.73
CA ALA A 21 -24.52 12.55 -16.05
C ALA A 21 -23.48 11.60 -16.65
N LEU A 22 -23.88 10.37 -16.87
CA LEU A 22 -23.10 9.32 -17.52
C LEU A 22 -23.10 9.57 -19.04
N VAL A 23 -21.95 9.85 -19.65
CA VAL A 23 -21.77 9.87 -21.10
C VAL A 23 -21.00 8.61 -21.51
N ALA A 24 -21.71 7.67 -22.14
CA ALA A 24 -21.10 6.52 -22.78
C ALA A 24 -20.62 6.93 -24.17
N GLY A 25 -19.29 6.93 -24.37
CA GLY A 25 -18.63 7.14 -25.65
C GLY A 25 -17.99 5.86 -26.14
N LEU A 26 -18.54 5.28 -27.22
CA LEU A 26 -17.93 4.20 -27.99
C LEU A 26 -16.77 4.77 -28.83
N ALA A 27 -15.56 4.27 -28.64
CA ALA A 27 -14.45 4.51 -29.55
C ALA A 27 -14.01 3.20 -30.18
N THR A 28 -14.12 3.15 -31.51
CA THR A 28 -13.68 2.08 -32.40
C THR A 28 -12.18 2.20 -32.67
N SER A 29 -11.49 1.07 -32.61
CA SER A 29 -10.08 0.92 -33.02
C SER A 29 -9.95 0.90 -34.55
N PRO A 30 -8.80 1.31 -35.12
CA PRO A 30 -8.27 0.68 -36.32
C PRO A 30 -6.92 0.01 -36.05
N GLY A 31 -6.77 -1.16 -36.64
CA GLY A 31 -5.62 -2.01 -36.51
C GLY A 31 -4.56 -1.85 -37.63
N CYS A 32 -3.55 -2.74 -37.49
CA CYS A 32 -2.57 -3.21 -38.52
C CYS A 32 -1.40 -2.25 -38.85
N ALA A 33 -0.16 -2.70 -38.95
CA ALA A 33 0.55 -3.85 -39.50
C ALA A 33 2.01 -3.75 -39.02
N ASP A 34 2.66 -4.80 -38.65
CA ASP A 34 3.49 -5.80 -39.33
C ASP A 34 4.91 -5.34 -39.78
N GLU A 35 5.85 -6.28 -39.51
CA GLU A 35 7.18 -6.52 -40.08
C GLU A 35 8.43 -5.94 -39.39
N GLY A 36 9.28 -6.90 -38.96
CA GLY A 36 10.71 -6.74 -38.84
C GLY A 36 11.40 -7.68 -37.85
N ALA A 37 11.72 -8.91 -38.27
CA ALA A 37 12.53 -9.86 -37.50
C ALA A 37 14.07 -9.59 -37.71
N PRO A 38 14.95 -10.28 -36.93
CA PRO A 38 16.18 -9.76 -36.35
C PRO A 38 17.45 -10.00 -37.16
N PRO A 39 18.62 -9.66 -36.63
CA PRO A 39 19.75 -10.54 -36.83
C PRO A 39 20.42 -11.01 -35.54
N ASP A 40 20.80 -12.28 -35.56
CA ASP A 40 21.69 -12.98 -34.67
C ASP A 40 23.00 -12.24 -34.39
N GLY A 41 23.45 -12.35 -33.15
CA GLY A 41 24.79 -11.95 -32.72
C GLY A 41 25.26 -12.78 -31.55
N THR A 42 25.97 -13.84 -31.81
CA THR A 42 26.71 -14.73 -30.90
C THR A 42 27.91 -14.03 -30.27
N GLY A 43 28.17 -14.38 -28.97
CA GLY A 43 29.48 -14.25 -28.32
C GLY A 43 29.39 -13.34 -27.08
N ASP A 44 29.78 -13.68 -25.93
CA ASP A 44 30.96 -14.30 -25.42
C ASP A 44 30.81 -14.49 -23.88
N THR A 45 31.21 -15.60 -23.38
CA THR A 45 31.26 -15.93 -21.97
C THR A 45 32.42 -15.23 -21.28
N GLY A 46 32.15 -14.20 -20.51
CA GLY A 46 33.09 -13.60 -19.58
C GLY A 46 32.58 -13.79 -18.14
N ASN A 47 33.04 -14.83 -17.48
CA ASN A 47 32.82 -15.05 -16.06
C ASN A 47 33.84 -14.25 -15.28
N ASP A 48 33.55 -12.99 -14.98
CA ASP A 48 34.32 -12.21 -14.02
C ASP A 48 33.59 -12.22 -12.67
N GLY A 49 34.13 -13.01 -11.75
CA GLY A 49 33.71 -13.06 -10.37
C GLY A 49 33.76 -11.68 -9.72
N LYS A 50 32.63 -11.00 -9.67
CA LYS A 50 32.43 -9.82 -8.86
C LYS A 50 32.15 -10.28 -7.43
N ALA A 51 32.98 -9.87 -6.50
CA ALA A 51 32.76 -10.06 -5.08
C ALA A 51 31.36 -9.54 -4.72
N ASP A 52 30.65 -10.35 -3.99
CA ASP A 52 29.35 -10.07 -3.40
C ASP A 52 29.54 -8.97 -2.33
N ASP A 53 29.56 -7.73 -2.75
CA ASP A 53 29.44 -6.59 -1.85
C ASP A 53 27.94 -6.53 -1.54
N GLY A 54 27.57 -6.93 -0.30
CA GLY A 54 26.23 -7.10 0.21
C GLY A 54 25.32 -5.87 0.04
N ASP A 55 24.90 -5.65 -1.19
CA ASP A 55 23.78 -4.80 -1.53
C ASP A 55 22.54 -5.62 -1.17
N ALA A 56 21.87 -5.27 -0.09
CA ALA A 56 20.58 -5.85 0.26
C ALA A 56 19.53 -5.35 -0.74
N ASP A 57 19.59 -5.91 -1.94
CA ASP A 57 18.63 -5.65 -3.00
C ASP A 57 17.28 -6.16 -2.51
N LEU A 58 16.36 -5.23 -2.21
CA LEU A 58 15.00 -5.58 -1.80
C LEU A 58 14.41 -6.42 -2.94
N ALA A 59 14.14 -7.69 -2.68
CA ALA A 59 13.63 -8.60 -3.68
C ALA A 59 12.31 -8.06 -4.24
N ASP A 60 12.25 -7.85 -5.55
CA ASP A 60 11.13 -7.18 -6.24
C ASP A 60 9.86 -8.04 -6.30
N CYS A 61 9.98 -9.34 -6.14
CA CYS A 61 8.86 -10.29 -6.19
C CYS A 61 8.01 -10.19 -7.48
N ASP A 62 8.60 -9.89 -8.61
CA ASP A 62 7.94 -9.63 -9.90
C ASP A 62 7.40 -10.88 -10.61
N ALA A 63 7.47 -12.04 -9.99
CA ALA A 63 6.94 -13.26 -10.62
C ALA A 63 5.49 -13.06 -11.07
N PRO A 64 5.09 -13.56 -12.25
CA PRO A 64 3.70 -13.53 -12.67
C PRO A 64 2.81 -14.24 -11.62
N PRO A 65 1.52 -13.87 -11.52
CA PRO A 65 0.58 -14.55 -10.63
C PRO A 65 0.62 -16.07 -10.81
N PRO A 66 0.30 -16.85 -9.76
CA PRO A 66 0.29 -18.33 -9.85
C PRO A 66 -0.77 -18.81 -10.84
N ASP A 67 -0.55 -20.00 -11.42
CA ASP A 67 -1.62 -20.70 -12.13
C ASP A 67 -2.63 -21.24 -11.10
N VAL A 68 -3.71 -20.52 -10.91
CA VAL A 68 -4.77 -20.85 -9.95
C VAL A 68 -5.82 -21.83 -10.52
N GLY A 69 -5.63 -22.29 -11.75
CA GLY A 69 -6.57 -23.17 -12.44
C GLY A 69 -7.91 -22.52 -12.78
N PRO A 70 -8.91 -23.31 -13.27
CA PRO A 70 -10.20 -22.77 -13.69
C PRO A 70 -11.05 -22.28 -12.51
N ALA A 71 -11.95 -21.32 -12.78
CA ALA A 71 -12.95 -20.87 -11.81
C ALA A 71 -13.85 -22.05 -11.37
N ARG A 72 -14.12 -22.12 -10.06
CA ARG A 72 -14.98 -23.15 -9.46
C ARG A 72 -16.43 -22.69 -9.29
N GLY A 73 -16.70 -21.40 -9.59
CA GLY A 73 -17.99 -20.73 -9.36
C GLY A 73 -18.15 -20.25 -7.92
N PHE A 74 -19.02 -19.28 -7.75
CA PHE A 74 -19.37 -18.75 -6.43
C PHE A 74 -20.26 -19.73 -5.67
N ARG A 75 -20.11 -19.77 -4.35
CA ARG A 75 -20.98 -20.56 -3.45
C ARG A 75 -22.38 -19.96 -3.37
N HIS A 76 -22.45 -18.62 -3.41
CA HIS A 76 -23.71 -17.89 -3.27
C HIS A 76 -24.10 -17.16 -4.55
N THR A 77 -25.41 -17.21 -4.87
CA THR A 77 -25.95 -16.48 -6.03
C THR A 77 -25.80 -14.96 -5.86
N SER A 78 -25.87 -14.45 -4.62
CA SER A 78 -25.65 -13.04 -4.31
C SER A 78 -24.26 -12.58 -4.74
N SER A 79 -23.23 -13.33 -4.39
CA SER A 79 -21.83 -13.02 -4.75
C SER A 79 -21.62 -13.08 -6.27
N ARG A 80 -22.21 -14.07 -6.93
CA ARG A 80 -22.20 -14.15 -8.41
C ARG A 80 -22.83 -12.92 -9.07
N ILE A 81 -23.94 -12.41 -8.51
CA ILE A 81 -24.60 -11.20 -9.02
C ILE A 81 -23.72 -9.98 -8.76
N THR A 82 -23.17 -9.86 -7.55
CA THR A 82 -22.25 -8.77 -7.16
C THR A 82 -21.05 -8.71 -8.10
N ALA A 83 -20.39 -9.84 -8.34
CA ALA A 83 -19.23 -9.92 -9.24
C ALA A 83 -19.61 -9.61 -10.71
N ALA A 84 -20.80 -10.07 -11.17
CA ALA A 84 -21.25 -9.79 -12.54
C ALA A 84 -21.63 -8.32 -12.80
N LEU A 85 -21.93 -7.56 -11.76
CA LEU A 85 -22.34 -6.14 -11.85
C LEU A 85 -21.21 -5.16 -11.53
N GLY A 86 -20.07 -5.63 -11.00
CA GLY A 86 -18.97 -4.77 -10.57
C GLY A 86 -17.62 -5.32 -10.99
N PHE A 87 -16.62 -4.43 -11.05
CA PHE A 87 -15.22 -4.82 -11.17
C PHE A 87 -14.66 -5.25 -9.80
N ALA A 88 -13.64 -6.08 -9.79
CA ALA A 88 -12.99 -6.54 -8.56
C ALA A 88 -12.24 -5.41 -7.87
N ASN A 89 -12.49 -5.24 -6.57
CA ASN A 89 -11.81 -4.30 -5.65
C ASN A 89 -11.06 -5.06 -4.55
N HIS A 90 -10.49 -6.19 -4.89
CA HIS A 90 -9.80 -7.04 -3.93
C HIS A 90 -8.50 -6.39 -3.45
N ARG A 91 -8.15 -6.64 -2.20
CA ARG A 91 -6.93 -6.10 -1.59
C ARG A 91 -6.43 -6.97 -0.45
N GLY A 92 -5.13 -6.90 -0.22
CA GLY A 92 -4.48 -7.50 0.92
C GLY A 92 -3.82 -6.46 1.80
N ARG A 93 -3.62 -6.78 3.07
CA ARG A 93 -2.90 -5.97 4.06
C ARG A 93 -1.44 -6.39 4.07
N ASP A 94 -0.54 -5.45 3.80
CA ASP A 94 0.89 -5.66 3.97
C ASP A 94 1.27 -5.69 5.45
N LEU A 95 2.24 -6.54 5.80
CA LEU A 95 2.69 -6.73 7.17
C LEU A 95 4.21 -6.68 7.30
N LEU A 96 4.69 -6.01 8.35
CA LEU A 96 6.07 -6.04 8.79
C LEU A 96 6.15 -6.83 10.10
N LEU A 97 6.80 -8.00 10.09
CA LEU A 97 6.82 -8.96 11.20
C LEU A 97 8.25 -9.28 11.63
N ARG A 98 8.41 -9.66 12.90
CA ARG A 98 9.66 -10.24 13.40
C ARG A 98 9.66 -11.76 13.19
N PRO A 99 10.84 -12.39 13.10
CA PRO A 99 10.93 -13.84 13.21
C PRO A 99 10.28 -14.32 14.51
N GLY A 100 9.29 -15.22 14.38
CA GLY A 100 8.56 -15.77 15.52
C GLY A 100 7.28 -15.03 15.92
N ASP A 101 6.99 -13.86 15.36
CA ASP A 101 5.66 -13.24 15.49
C ASP A 101 4.59 -14.15 14.85
N PRO A 102 3.33 -14.12 15.34
CA PRO A 102 2.22 -14.74 14.63
C PRO A 102 2.11 -14.19 13.20
N GLN A 103 1.97 -15.09 12.24
CA GLN A 103 1.91 -14.72 10.82
C GLN A 103 0.52 -15.02 10.28
N VAL A 104 -0.13 -13.99 9.76
CA VAL A 104 -1.49 -14.08 9.23
C VAL A 104 -1.57 -13.42 7.86
N VAL A 105 -2.33 -14.02 6.97
CA VAL A 105 -2.72 -13.40 5.70
C VAL A 105 -4.07 -12.71 5.91
N ILE A 106 -4.12 -11.41 5.60
CA ILE A 106 -5.33 -10.60 5.75
C ILE A 106 -5.69 -10.01 4.38
N GLY A 107 -6.92 -10.20 3.94
CA GLY A 107 -7.42 -9.60 2.71
C GLY A 107 -8.88 -9.17 2.80
N LYS A 108 -9.33 -8.41 1.82
CA LYS A 108 -10.75 -8.05 1.63
C LYS A 108 -11.15 -8.25 0.18
N LEU A 109 -12.28 -8.94 -0.01
CA LEU A 109 -12.81 -9.31 -1.32
C LEU A 109 -14.16 -8.60 -1.53
N ALA A 110 -14.15 -7.64 -2.46
CA ALA A 110 -15.30 -6.80 -2.75
C ALA A 110 -15.38 -6.47 -4.24
N TYR A 111 -16.51 -5.97 -4.70
CA TYR A 111 -16.76 -5.62 -6.10
C TYR A 111 -17.48 -4.29 -6.25
N GLY A 112 -17.22 -3.63 -7.37
CA GLY A 112 -17.94 -2.44 -7.84
C GLY A 112 -17.59 -1.16 -7.08
N ILE A 113 -18.18 -0.06 -7.54
CA ILE A 113 -17.94 1.29 -7.02
C ILE A 113 -18.34 1.43 -5.53
N THR A 114 -19.32 0.65 -5.10
CA THR A 114 -19.80 0.65 -3.71
C THR A 114 -19.00 -0.27 -2.81
N ASP A 115 -17.94 -0.86 -3.32
CA ASP A 115 -17.06 -1.79 -2.58
C ASP A 115 -17.86 -2.90 -1.88
N LYS A 116 -18.79 -3.52 -2.64
CA LYS A 116 -19.71 -4.51 -2.08
C LYS A 116 -19.00 -5.82 -1.77
N ASP A 117 -19.01 -6.21 -0.52
CA ASP A 117 -18.41 -7.43 -0.02
C ASP A 117 -19.07 -8.70 -0.58
N ILE A 118 -18.27 -9.76 -0.69
CA ILE A 118 -18.75 -11.14 -0.87
C ILE A 118 -18.52 -11.92 0.42
N HIS A 119 -19.53 -12.67 0.86
CA HIS A 119 -19.53 -13.36 2.14
C HIS A 119 -19.59 -14.88 1.96
N ASP A 120 -18.96 -15.64 2.85
CA ASP A 120 -18.88 -17.10 2.85
C ASP A 120 -18.42 -17.67 1.49
N GLU A 121 -17.51 -16.98 0.80
CA GLU A 121 -16.91 -17.41 -0.47
C GLU A 121 -15.50 -17.95 -0.28
N ASP A 122 -15.15 -18.96 -1.06
CA ASP A 122 -13.84 -19.58 -1.01
C ASP A 122 -12.79 -18.69 -1.71
N VAL A 123 -11.63 -18.50 -1.06
CA VAL A 123 -10.49 -17.76 -1.58
C VAL A 123 -9.25 -18.64 -1.46
N ASP A 124 -8.64 -18.97 -2.59
CA ASP A 124 -7.39 -19.72 -2.61
C ASP A 124 -6.22 -18.77 -2.31
N VAL A 125 -5.35 -19.17 -1.41
CA VAL A 125 -4.24 -18.38 -0.92
C VAL A 125 -2.94 -19.01 -1.38
N TRP A 126 -2.16 -18.26 -2.14
CA TRP A 126 -0.88 -18.66 -2.70
C TRP A 126 0.25 -17.83 -2.13
N LEU A 127 1.37 -18.42 -1.86
CA LEU A 127 2.57 -17.78 -1.31
C LEU A 127 3.73 -17.88 -2.29
N LEU A 128 4.35 -16.76 -2.63
CA LEU A 128 5.65 -16.67 -3.27
C LEU A 128 6.70 -16.53 -2.15
N ARG A 129 7.15 -17.65 -1.63
CA ARG A 129 8.06 -17.68 -0.48
C ARG A 129 9.45 -17.17 -0.85
N GLY A 130 9.89 -16.10 -0.17
CA GLY A 130 11.19 -15.49 -0.45
C GLY A 130 11.33 -15.04 -1.91
N CYS A 131 10.22 -14.69 -2.55
CA CYS A 131 10.15 -14.30 -3.96
C CYS A 131 10.68 -15.34 -4.96
N ALA A 132 10.73 -16.63 -4.57
CA ALA A 132 11.31 -17.69 -5.38
C ALA A 132 10.28 -18.51 -6.19
N ALA A 133 9.36 -19.20 -5.53
CA ALA A 133 8.40 -20.07 -6.18
C ALA A 133 7.04 -20.04 -5.50
N TRP A 134 5.96 -20.11 -6.29
CA TRP A 134 4.61 -20.20 -5.78
C TRP A 134 4.31 -21.55 -5.12
N GLU A 135 3.69 -21.51 -3.96
CA GLU A 135 3.11 -22.64 -3.27
C GLU A 135 1.69 -22.31 -2.79
N GLU A 136 0.80 -23.28 -2.79
CA GLU A 136 -0.53 -23.11 -2.21
C GLU A 136 -0.45 -23.16 -0.68
N LEU A 137 -0.92 -22.11 -0.01
CA LEU A 137 -1.06 -22.11 1.45
C LEU A 137 -2.33 -22.81 1.90
N GLY A 138 -3.41 -22.68 1.14
CA GLY A 138 -4.71 -23.26 1.44
C GLY A 138 -5.86 -22.43 0.89
N THR A 139 -7.06 -22.71 1.39
CA THR A 139 -8.27 -21.96 1.06
C THR A 139 -8.83 -21.34 2.34
N ALA A 140 -9.03 -20.04 2.33
CA ALA A 140 -9.75 -19.28 3.36
C ALA A 140 -11.18 -19.02 2.92
N ARG A 141 -12.00 -18.50 3.85
CA ARG A 141 -13.37 -18.13 3.56
C ARG A 141 -13.62 -16.68 3.93
N THR A 142 -14.38 -15.96 3.10
CA THR A 142 -14.74 -14.59 3.40
C THR A 142 -15.75 -14.51 4.55
N THR A 143 -15.54 -13.57 5.47
CA THR A 143 -16.30 -13.37 6.70
C THR A 143 -17.61 -12.62 6.46
N ASP A 144 -18.54 -12.73 7.40
CA ASP A 144 -19.58 -11.71 7.68
C ASP A 144 -19.01 -10.66 8.65
N ASP A 145 -19.69 -9.51 8.78
CA ASP A 145 -19.25 -8.41 9.67
C ASP A 145 -19.10 -8.89 11.12
N GLY A 146 -17.89 -8.78 11.67
CA GLY A 146 -17.59 -9.09 13.06
C GLY A 146 -17.47 -10.58 13.39
N ASP A 147 -17.30 -11.44 12.39
CA ASP A 147 -17.05 -12.87 12.60
C ASP A 147 -15.64 -13.14 13.15
N HIS A 148 -14.72 -12.21 12.97
CA HIS A 148 -13.34 -12.33 13.40
C HIS A 148 -12.92 -11.14 14.27
N ASP A 149 -12.08 -11.38 15.28
CA ASP A 149 -11.48 -10.31 16.09
C ASP A 149 -10.54 -9.44 15.21
N ASP A 150 -10.30 -8.21 15.68
CA ASP A 150 -9.33 -7.31 15.04
C ASP A 150 -7.93 -7.93 15.05
N VAL A 151 -7.30 -7.96 13.89
CA VAL A 151 -5.92 -8.45 13.71
C VAL A 151 -5.11 -7.40 12.98
N GLU A 152 -3.93 -7.09 13.49
CA GLU A 152 -3.03 -6.08 12.89
C GLU A 152 -3.71 -4.71 12.67
N GLY A 153 -4.65 -4.36 13.56
CA GLY A 153 -5.46 -3.13 13.47
C GLY A 153 -6.42 -3.11 12.29
N VAL A 154 -6.74 -4.28 11.75
CA VAL A 154 -7.75 -4.44 10.70
C VAL A 154 -9.01 -5.04 11.31
N PRO A 155 -10.07 -4.24 11.49
CA PRO A 155 -11.36 -4.74 11.97
C PRO A 155 -12.03 -5.60 10.91
N ASP A 156 -12.79 -6.59 11.35
CA ASP A 156 -13.63 -7.38 10.44
C ASP A 156 -14.90 -6.61 10.06
N THR A 157 -14.91 -6.12 8.86
CA THR A 157 -16.03 -5.39 8.24
C THR A 157 -16.70 -6.21 7.14
N GLY A 158 -16.64 -7.53 7.24
CA GLY A 158 -17.15 -8.47 6.24
C GLY A 158 -16.31 -8.57 4.97
N GLY A 159 -16.52 -9.64 4.21
CA GLY A 159 -15.78 -9.91 2.97
C GLY A 159 -14.27 -10.07 3.18
N ARG A 160 -13.82 -10.24 4.42
CA ARG A 160 -12.40 -10.42 4.75
C ARG A 160 -12.02 -11.88 4.79
N VAL A 161 -10.74 -12.13 4.59
CA VAL A 161 -10.11 -13.42 4.87
C VAL A 161 -9.02 -13.24 5.89
N TYR A 162 -8.95 -14.18 6.81
CA TYR A 162 -7.89 -14.33 7.79
C TYR A 162 -7.38 -15.76 7.69
N LEU A 163 -6.12 -15.94 7.34
CA LEU A 163 -5.50 -17.25 7.26
C LEU A 163 -4.19 -17.24 8.04
N ASP A 164 -4.18 -17.91 9.20
CA ASP A 164 -2.96 -18.11 9.96
C ASP A 164 -1.98 -18.97 9.17
N ILE A 165 -0.73 -18.55 9.10
CA ILE A 165 0.36 -19.37 8.55
C ILE A 165 0.83 -20.30 9.66
N PRO A 166 0.68 -21.63 9.50
CA PRO A 166 1.05 -22.59 10.55
C PRO A 166 2.55 -22.49 10.91
N ALA A 167 2.88 -22.74 12.17
CA ALA A 167 4.27 -22.62 12.65
C ALA A 167 5.28 -23.50 11.91
N ASP A 168 4.85 -24.65 11.39
CA ASP A 168 5.67 -25.56 10.58
C ASP A 168 5.84 -25.06 9.12
N ARG A 169 5.11 -24.01 8.73
CA ARG A 169 5.21 -23.31 7.44
C ARG A 169 5.57 -21.84 7.62
N ALA A 170 6.02 -21.44 8.80
CA ALA A 170 6.37 -20.05 9.10
C ALA A 170 7.30 -19.46 8.04
N LEU A 171 7.13 -18.18 7.80
CA LEU A 171 7.96 -17.41 6.87
C LEU A 171 9.32 -17.15 7.51
N GLU A 172 10.37 -17.43 6.76
CA GLU A 172 11.75 -17.09 7.11
C GLU A 172 11.99 -15.58 6.90
N PRO A 173 13.08 -15.02 7.45
CA PRO A 173 13.45 -13.64 7.17
C PRO A 173 13.52 -13.34 5.67
N GLY A 174 12.95 -12.19 5.28
CA GLY A 174 12.90 -11.71 3.90
C GLY A 174 11.52 -11.27 3.46
N ARG A 175 11.44 -10.91 2.18
CA ARG A 175 10.19 -10.50 1.53
C ARG A 175 9.43 -11.69 0.97
N HIS A 176 8.12 -11.69 1.18
CA HIS A 176 7.20 -12.72 0.69
C HIS A 176 6.00 -12.02 0.03
N ARG A 177 5.52 -12.57 -1.08
CA ARG A 177 4.29 -12.11 -1.74
C ARG A 177 3.21 -13.17 -1.56
N VAL A 178 2.01 -12.73 -1.22
CA VAL A 178 0.83 -13.59 -1.15
C VAL A 178 -0.16 -13.15 -2.22
N HIS A 179 -0.72 -14.12 -2.94
CA HIS A 179 -1.77 -13.91 -3.90
C HIS A 179 -3.08 -14.53 -3.40
N LEU A 180 -4.12 -13.72 -3.30
CA LEU A 180 -5.48 -14.12 -2.97
C LEU A 180 -6.25 -14.30 -4.27
N SER A 181 -6.89 -15.46 -4.49
CA SER A 181 -7.70 -15.72 -5.68
C SER A 181 -9.10 -16.16 -5.30
N VAL A 182 -10.11 -15.38 -5.65
CA VAL A 182 -11.51 -15.76 -5.45
C VAL A 182 -11.82 -17.01 -6.27
N ALA A 183 -12.25 -18.10 -5.63
CA ALA A 183 -12.53 -19.34 -6.31
C ALA A 183 -13.65 -19.20 -7.35
N GLY A 184 -14.53 -18.22 -7.14
CA GLY A 184 -15.71 -17.96 -7.94
C GLY A 184 -15.43 -17.56 -9.39
N ASP A 185 -14.48 -16.64 -9.61
CA ASP A 185 -14.17 -16.04 -10.90
C ASP A 185 -12.68 -15.86 -11.19
N ARG A 186 -11.80 -16.24 -10.24
CA ARG A 186 -10.34 -16.13 -10.33
C ARG A 186 -9.80 -14.69 -10.34
N THR A 187 -10.63 -13.71 -10.02
CA THR A 187 -10.11 -12.39 -9.69
C THR A 187 -9.31 -12.44 -8.37
N GLY A 188 -8.34 -11.57 -8.22
CA GLY A 188 -7.46 -11.65 -7.05
C GLY A 188 -6.77 -10.36 -6.69
N ALA A 189 -5.98 -10.40 -5.63
CA ALA A 189 -5.14 -9.31 -5.18
C ALA A 189 -3.88 -9.84 -4.49
N ASP A 190 -2.85 -9.01 -4.45
CA ASP A 190 -1.60 -9.32 -3.79
C ASP A 190 -1.43 -8.53 -2.49
N LEU A 191 -0.64 -9.10 -1.59
CA LEU A 191 -0.09 -8.44 -0.41
C LEU A 191 1.34 -8.92 -0.18
N TYR A 192 2.07 -8.16 0.64
CA TYR A 192 3.46 -8.46 0.97
C TYR A 192 3.63 -8.61 2.47
N ILE A 193 4.46 -9.58 2.86
CA ILE A 193 4.88 -9.79 4.24
C ILE A 193 6.40 -9.70 4.27
N GLU A 194 6.92 -8.74 5.02
CA GLU A 194 8.34 -8.62 5.31
C GLU A 194 8.61 -9.20 6.69
N VAL A 195 9.52 -10.16 6.77
CA VAL A 195 9.97 -10.72 8.05
C VAL A 195 11.41 -10.26 8.28
N VAL A 196 11.61 -9.38 9.25
CA VAL A 196 12.93 -8.80 9.55
C VAL A 196 13.21 -8.78 11.05
N ALA A 197 14.48 -8.80 11.42
CA ALA A 197 14.88 -8.80 12.82
C ALA A 197 14.46 -7.50 13.53
N GLU A 198 14.22 -7.59 14.84
CA GLU A 198 14.08 -6.41 15.71
C GLU A 198 15.29 -5.49 15.56
N GLY A 199 15.04 -4.18 15.58
CA GLY A 199 16.07 -3.17 15.34
C GLY A 199 16.33 -2.87 13.87
N ALA A 200 15.67 -3.53 12.93
CA ALA A 200 15.78 -3.17 11.52
C ALA A 200 15.35 -1.72 11.29
N HIS A 201 16.07 -1.05 10.41
CA HIS A 201 15.86 0.35 10.10
C HIS A 201 14.92 0.51 8.91
N VAL A 202 13.93 1.35 9.07
CA VAL A 202 12.95 1.67 8.03
C VAL A 202 12.97 3.16 7.71
N PHE A 203 12.45 3.53 6.55
CA PHE A 203 11.97 4.88 6.33
C PHE A 203 10.46 4.85 6.04
N VAL A 204 9.76 5.89 6.49
CA VAL A 204 8.33 6.05 6.29
C VAL A 204 8.10 7.20 5.32
N SER A 205 7.21 7.03 4.35
CA SER A 205 6.80 8.12 3.46
C SER A 205 5.27 8.16 3.36
N ASP A 206 4.71 9.35 3.59
CA ASP A 206 3.39 9.66 3.09
C ASP A 206 3.40 9.67 1.55
N VAL A 207 2.24 9.60 0.92
CA VAL A 207 2.10 9.52 -0.55
C VAL A 207 1.51 10.80 -1.13
N ASP A 208 0.33 11.23 -0.64
CA ASP A 208 -0.42 12.32 -1.26
C ASP A 208 0.19 13.69 -0.98
N GLY A 209 0.59 14.40 -2.05
CA GLY A 209 1.28 15.69 -1.94
C GLY A 209 2.75 15.57 -1.50
N THR A 210 3.14 14.44 -0.93
CA THR A 210 4.53 14.10 -0.58
C THR A 210 5.25 13.52 -1.79
N LEU A 211 4.77 12.41 -2.32
CA LEU A 211 5.33 11.73 -3.50
C LEU A 211 4.58 12.10 -4.78
N THR A 212 3.26 12.31 -4.71
CA THR A 212 2.45 12.83 -5.83
C THR A 212 2.59 14.33 -5.97
N LEU A 213 2.37 14.86 -7.19
CA LEU A 213 2.49 16.29 -7.49
C LEU A 213 1.54 17.16 -6.66
N THR A 214 0.34 16.69 -6.37
CA THR A 214 -0.64 17.37 -5.52
C THR A 214 -1.44 16.38 -4.67
N GLU A 215 -2.05 16.86 -3.57
CA GLU A 215 -2.93 16.07 -2.70
C GLU A 215 -4.20 15.57 -3.40
N ASN A 216 -4.66 16.27 -4.45
CA ASN A 216 -5.90 15.96 -5.15
C ASN A 216 -5.69 15.15 -6.45
N GLU A 217 -4.46 14.83 -6.82
CA GLU A 217 -4.19 14.14 -8.10
C GLU A 217 -4.85 12.77 -8.19
N GLU A 218 -4.91 12.02 -7.10
CA GLU A 218 -5.56 10.72 -7.10
C GLU A 218 -7.05 10.83 -7.45
N PHE A 219 -7.75 11.85 -6.95
CA PHE A 219 -9.16 12.06 -7.31
C PHE A 219 -9.34 12.40 -8.80
N VAL A 220 -8.47 13.22 -9.36
CA VAL A 220 -8.46 13.54 -10.80
C VAL A 220 -8.09 12.30 -11.61
N ALA A 221 -7.10 11.54 -11.16
CA ALA A 221 -6.63 10.32 -11.80
C ALA A 221 -7.70 9.22 -11.81
N LEU A 222 -8.50 9.10 -10.74
CA LEU A 222 -9.66 8.20 -10.71
C LEU A 222 -10.69 8.56 -11.77
N LEU A 223 -10.95 9.86 -11.98
CA LEU A 223 -11.91 10.32 -12.99
C LEU A 223 -11.40 10.14 -14.42
N THR A 224 -10.10 10.22 -14.63
CA THR A 224 -9.47 10.12 -15.97
C THR A 224 -8.96 8.71 -16.30
N GLY A 225 -8.92 7.80 -15.32
CA GLY A 225 -8.36 6.45 -15.45
C GLY A 225 -6.82 6.42 -15.54
N SER A 226 -6.14 7.58 -15.31
CA SER A 226 -4.67 7.67 -15.29
C SER A 226 -4.13 7.44 -13.87
N LEU A 227 -2.82 7.28 -13.71
CA LEU A 227 -2.14 7.40 -12.43
C LEU A 227 -1.67 8.84 -12.20
N PRO A 228 -1.52 9.29 -10.93
CA PRO A 228 -0.96 10.60 -10.64
C PRO A 228 0.50 10.72 -11.07
N GLY A 229 0.99 11.93 -11.27
CA GLY A 229 2.41 12.20 -11.50
C GLY A 229 3.20 12.23 -10.19
N ALA A 230 4.49 11.88 -10.25
CA ALA A 230 5.38 11.93 -9.09
C ALA A 230 6.13 13.27 -9.00
N ASN A 231 6.44 13.70 -7.77
CA ASN A 231 7.34 14.81 -7.52
C ASN A 231 8.74 14.51 -8.06
N ASP A 232 9.32 15.47 -8.77
CA ASP A 232 10.63 15.31 -9.44
C ASP A 232 11.72 14.95 -8.43
N GLY A 233 12.47 13.88 -8.76
CA GLY A 233 13.55 13.35 -7.93
C GLY A 233 13.12 12.51 -6.72
N ALA A 234 11.82 12.40 -6.41
CA ALA A 234 11.36 11.67 -5.22
C ALA A 234 11.73 10.17 -5.27
N ALA A 235 11.49 9.49 -6.39
CA ALA A 235 11.84 8.09 -6.53
C ALA A 235 13.36 7.85 -6.37
N ALA A 236 14.19 8.71 -6.98
CA ALA A 236 15.65 8.62 -6.84
C ALA A 236 16.12 8.86 -5.40
N ALA A 237 15.50 9.82 -4.70
CA ALA A 237 15.82 10.15 -3.31
C ALA A 237 15.49 8.98 -2.36
N LEU A 238 14.28 8.40 -2.49
CA LEU A 238 13.88 7.26 -1.67
C LEU A 238 14.63 5.98 -2.08
N GLY A 239 14.89 5.80 -3.38
CA GLY A 239 15.72 4.70 -3.89
C GLY A 239 17.15 4.72 -3.34
N ALA A 240 17.71 5.92 -3.11
CA ALA A 240 19.01 6.06 -2.47
C ALA A 240 19.02 5.51 -1.03
N LEU A 241 17.96 5.72 -0.24
CA LEU A 241 17.83 5.13 1.10
C LEU A 241 17.62 3.61 1.04
N ALA A 242 16.76 3.14 0.14
CA ALA A 242 16.53 1.71 -0.04
C ALA A 242 17.83 0.98 -0.42
N GLY A 243 18.64 1.54 -1.33
CA GLY A 243 19.98 1.04 -1.67
C GLY A 243 21.01 1.12 -0.51
N ARG A 244 20.66 1.77 0.61
CA ARG A 244 21.44 1.75 1.85
C ARG A 244 20.91 0.74 2.86
N GLY A 245 19.91 -0.08 2.50
CA GLY A 245 19.31 -1.12 3.34
C GLY A 245 18.16 -0.65 4.23
N TYR A 246 17.66 0.58 4.07
CA TYR A 246 16.47 1.04 4.79
C TYR A 246 15.21 0.51 4.11
N LEU A 247 14.33 -0.16 4.87
CA LEU A 247 13.09 -0.73 4.34
C LEU A 247 12.03 0.35 4.09
N PRO A 248 11.45 0.43 2.88
CA PRO A 248 10.41 1.41 2.57
C PRO A 248 9.05 1.03 3.19
N ILE A 249 8.40 2.00 3.86
CA ILE A 249 7.00 1.91 4.27
C ILE A 249 6.27 3.14 3.74
N TYR A 250 5.31 2.92 2.86
CA TYR A 250 4.44 3.95 2.31
C TYR A 250 3.14 3.98 3.10
N LEU A 251 2.92 5.05 3.85
CA LEU A 251 1.78 5.20 4.76
C LEU A 251 0.87 6.32 4.28
N THR A 252 -0.31 6.00 3.81
CA THR A 252 -1.26 6.98 3.28
C THR A 252 -2.63 6.86 3.93
N ALA A 253 -3.28 8.00 4.17
CA ALA A 253 -4.65 8.07 4.65
C ALA A 253 -5.72 7.75 3.59
N ARG A 254 -5.32 7.27 2.41
CA ARG A 254 -6.23 6.75 1.39
C ARG A 254 -7.00 5.54 1.92
N PRO A 255 -8.25 5.34 1.48
CA PRO A 255 -8.99 4.12 1.80
C PRO A 255 -8.29 2.88 1.21
N GLU A 256 -8.39 1.75 1.89
CA GLU A 256 -7.72 0.49 1.50
C GLU A 256 -8.09 0.00 0.08
N LEU A 257 -9.27 0.37 -0.44
CA LEU A 257 -9.67 0.04 -1.82
C LEU A 257 -8.73 0.65 -2.89
N LEU A 258 -7.93 1.65 -2.53
CA LEU A 258 -6.95 2.30 -3.42
C LEU A 258 -5.53 1.73 -3.28
N VAL A 259 -5.30 0.69 -2.46
CA VAL A 259 -3.95 0.14 -2.24
C VAL A 259 -3.32 -0.36 -3.55
N GLY A 260 -4.09 -1.02 -4.43
CA GLY A 260 -3.61 -1.47 -5.74
C GLY A 260 -3.11 -0.31 -6.59
N ARG A 261 -3.93 0.74 -6.74
CA ARG A 261 -3.54 1.95 -7.48
C ARG A 261 -2.34 2.68 -6.86
N THR A 262 -2.21 2.64 -5.53
CA THR A 262 -1.04 3.21 -4.85
C THR A 262 0.22 2.42 -5.20
N ARG A 263 0.16 1.10 -5.24
CA ARG A 263 1.27 0.25 -5.71
C ARG A 263 1.61 0.50 -7.18
N ASP A 264 0.60 0.60 -8.04
CA ASP A 264 0.80 0.90 -9.47
C ASP A 264 1.50 2.26 -9.63
N PHE A 265 1.09 3.29 -8.89
CA PHE A 265 1.75 4.59 -8.88
C PHE A 265 3.23 4.49 -8.45
N LEU A 266 3.51 3.78 -7.37
CA LEU A 266 4.89 3.60 -6.88
C LEU A 266 5.76 2.87 -7.91
N ALA A 267 5.26 1.78 -8.49
CA ALA A 267 5.97 0.97 -9.47
C ALA A 267 6.22 1.73 -10.79
N GLU A 268 5.19 2.37 -11.36
CA GLU A 268 5.31 3.11 -12.62
C GLU A 268 6.26 4.32 -12.53
N ASN A 269 6.37 4.92 -11.34
CA ASN A 269 7.27 6.04 -11.11
C ASN A 269 8.66 5.63 -10.58
N GLY A 270 8.94 4.33 -10.48
CA GLY A 270 10.27 3.80 -10.11
C GLY A 270 10.63 3.99 -8.63
N PHE A 271 9.64 4.06 -7.74
CA PHE A 271 9.90 4.04 -6.30
C PHE A 271 10.39 2.66 -5.86
N PRO A 272 11.24 2.57 -4.83
CA PRO A 272 11.71 1.28 -4.34
C PRO A 272 10.56 0.42 -3.82
N PRO A 273 10.59 -0.91 -4.03
CA PRO A 273 9.61 -1.82 -3.49
C PRO A 273 9.48 -1.69 -1.97
N GLY A 274 8.26 -1.61 -1.46
CA GLY A 274 8.01 -1.42 -0.03
C GLY A 274 6.63 -1.94 0.39
N LEU A 275 6.32 -1.80 1.67
CA LEU A 275 5.00 -2.08 2.20
C LEU A 275 4.10 -0.86 2.04
N VAL A 276 2.84 -1.08 1.71
CA VAL A 276 1.85 0.00 1.53
C VAL A 276 0.76 -0.15 2.59
N HIS A 277 0.70 0.81 3.50
CA HIS A 277 -0.31 0.88 4.55
C HIS A 277 -1.34 1.96 4.25
N THR A 278 -2.60 1.59 4.28
CA THR A 278 -3.77 2.43 4.01
C THR A 278 -4.75 2.33 5.17
N THR A 279 -5.64 3.33 5.34
CA THR A 279 -6.69 3.22 6.34
C THR A 279 -7.78 2.24 5.93
N THR A 280 -8.39 1.58 6.91
CA THR A 280 -9.58 0.73 6.72
C THR A 280 -10.88 1.54 6.65
N ASP A 281 -10.84 2.87 6.87
CA ASP A 281 -11.99 3.76 6.64
C ASP A 281 -12.28 3.81 5.14
N GLY A 282 -13.50 3.45 4.76
CA GLY A 282 -13.91 3.34 3.35
C GLY A 282 -13.91 4.67 2.58
N LEU A 283 -13.89 5.81 3.27
CA LEU A 283 -13.80 7.15 2.69
C LEU A 283 -12.37 7.75 2.77
N GLY A 284 -11.44 7.03 3.41
CA GLY A 284 -10.14 7.58 3.78
C GLY A 284 -10.22 8.45 5.04
N ALA A 285 -9.08 8.81 5.60
CA ALA A 285 -9.01 9.63 6.81
C ALA A 285 -8.53 11.05 6.50
N LEU A 286 -9.09 12.06 7.17
CA LEU A 286 -8.73 13.46 7.01
C LEU A 286 -8.51 14.12 8.38
N GLY A 287 -7.63 15.14 8.44
CA GLY A 287 -7.38 15.91 9.65
C GLY A 287 -6.97 15.02 10.83
N ASP A 288 -7.61 15.21 12.00
CA ASP A 288 -7.30 14.47 13.22
C ASP A 288 -7.43 12.94 13.06
N ALA A 289 -8.38 12.48 12.23
CA ALA A 289 -8.53 11.04 11.94
C ALA A 289 -7.34 10.49 11.14
N ALA A 290 -6.76 11.28 10.22
CA ALA A 290 -5.57 10.89 9.49
C ALA A 290 -4.34 10.84 10.41
N ALA A 291 -4.19 11.83 11.31
CA ALA A 291 -3.11 11.83 12.30
C ALA A 291 -3.21 10.62 13.24
N ALA A 292 -4.42 10.34 13.76
CA ALA A 292 -4.68 9.18 14.61
C ALA A 292 -4.34 7.86 13.89
N PHE A 293 -4.87 7.67 12.68
CA PHE A 293 -4.56 6.48 11.86
C PHE A 293 -3.06 6.29 11.67
N LYS A 294 -2.33 7.34 11.22
CA LYS A 294 -0.90 7.26 10.97
C LYS A 294 -0.11 6.95 12.25
N THR A 295 -0.49 7.56 13.37
CA THR A 295 0.13 7.30 14.67
C THR A 295 -0.11 5.86 15.14
N ASP A 296 -1.34 5.39 15.06
CA ASP A 296 -1.72 4.04 15.51
C ASP A 296 -1.06 2.96 14.64
N ASP A 297 -1.01 3.17 13.33
CA ASP A 297 -0.37 2.23 12.39
C ASP A 297 1.15 2.17 12.62
N LEU A 298 1.84 3.30 12.72
CA LEU A 298 3.28 3.34 13.01
C LEU A 298 3.61 2.77 14.39
N THR A 299 2.78 3.05 15.40
CA THR A 299 2.96 2.49 16.75
C THR A 299 2.94 0.97 16.69
N ARG A 300 1.93 0.39 16.07
CA ARG A 300 1.78 -1.07 15.93
C ARG A 300 2.85 -1.68 15.03
N ALA A 301 3.05 -1.10 13.86
CA ALA A 301 3.96 -1.68 12.87
C ALA A 301 5.43 -1.54 13.24
N LEU A 302 5.81 -0.45 13.93
CA LEU A 302 7.21 -0.14 14.22
C LEU A 302 7.54 -0.15 15.71
N VAL A 303 6.87 0.70 16.50
CA VAL A 303 7.28 0.95 17.90
C VAL A 303 7.12 -0.30 18.75
N GLU A 304 5.97 -0.97 18.70
CA GLU A 304 5.68 -2.19 19.47
C GLU A 304 6.57 -3.38 19.05
N ARG A 305 7.08 -3.36 17.82
CA ARG A 305 7.98 -4.39 17.29
C ARG A 305 9.46 -4.05 17.41
N GLY A 306 9.79 -2.86 17.92
CA GLY A 306 11.17 -2.44 18.12
C GLY A 306 11.93 -2.15 16.83
N TYR A 307 11.24 -1.77 15.75
CA TYR A 307 11.87 -1.27 14.54
C TYR A 307 12.25 0.21 14.68
N VAL A 308 13.25 0.63 13.94
CA VAL A 308 13.79 2.00 14.00
C VAL A 308 13.32 2.79 12.78
N ALA A 309 12.39 3.73 12.99
CA ALA A 309 12.05 4.71 11.97
C ALA A 309 13.17 5.75 11.88
N ALA A 310 14.12 5.54 10.96
CA ALA A 310 15.30 6.36 10.83
C ALA A 310 15.09 7.62 9.99
N TYR A 311 14.16 7.57 9.03
CA TYR A 311 13.79 8.67 8.15
C TYR A 311 12.28 8.73 7.97
N ALA A 312 11.75 9.94 7.79
CA ALA A 312 10.34 10.13 7.46
C ALA A 312 10.14 11.26 6.45
N PHE A 313 9.15 11.09 5.57
CA PHE A 313 8.79 12.04 4.53
C PHE A 313 7.28 12.32 4.58
N GLY A 314 6.91 13.60 4.62
CA GLY A 314 5.53 14.06 4.69
C GLY A 314 5.36 15.44 4.08
N ASN A 315 4.13 15.96 4.07
CA ASN A 315 3.84 17.31 3.58
C ASN A 315 2.76 18.02 4.41
N THR A 316 2.27 17.38 5.48
CA THR A 316 1.12 17.88 6.26
C THR A 316 1.39 17.91 7.76
N ALA A 317 0.57 18.66 8.50
CA ALA A 317 0.60 18.66 9.96
C ALA A 317 0.27 17.28 10.56
N THR A 318 -0.52 16.45 9.86
CA THR A 318 -0.86 15.09 10.32
C THR A 318 0.34 14.17 10.27
N ASP A 319 1.22 14.31 9.25
CA ASP A 319 2.48 13.59 9.16
C ASP A 319 3.43 14.02 10.27
N ALA A 320 3.58 15.34 10.44
CA ALA A 320 4.45 15.90 11.46
C ALA A 320 4.08 15.42 12.87
N ALA A 321 2.77 15.42 13.19
CA ALA A 321 2.26 14.94 14.47
C ALA A 321 2.49 13.43 14.65
N ALA A 322 2.23 12.62 13.62
CA ALA A 322 2.42 11.18 13.69
C ALA A 322 3.89 10.78 13.84
N TYR A 323 4.80 11.43 13.09
CA TYR A 323 6.24 11.14 13.18
C TYR A 323 6.86 11.60 14.50
N ASP A 324 6.32 12.66 15.11
CA ASP A 324 6.73 13.08 16.45
C ASP A 324 6.22 12.10 17.52
N ALA A 325 4.94 11.73 17.45
CA ALA A 325 4.32 10.82 18.40
C ALA A 325 4.93 9.41 18.39
N THR A 326 5.49 8.96 17.27
CA THR A 326 6.12 7.64 17.09
C THR A 326 7.65 7.68 17.15
N ASP A 327 8.21 8.81 17.60
CA ASP A 327 9.63 8.99 17.89
C ASP A 327 10.56 8.67 16.70
N VAL A 328 10.23 9.14 15.49
CA VAL A 328 11.15 9.09 14.35
C VAL A 328 12.36 9.95 14.65
N GLN A 329 13.52 9.34 14.85
CA GLN A 329 14.72 10.03 15.33
C GLN A 329 15.95 9.85 14.43
N PRO A 330 16.80 10.87 14.34
CA PRO A 330 16.66 12.23 14.91
C PRO A 330 15.59 13.05 14.15
N ALA A 331 14.95 14.02 14.81
CA ALA A 331 13.94 14.88 14.20
C ALA A 331 14.44 15.57 12.92
N SER A 332 15.74 15.85 12.79
CA SER A 332 16.35 16.40 11.57
C SER A 332 16.29 15.47 10.34
N GLN A 333 15.91 14.21 10.51
CA GLN A 333 15.67 13.24 9.43
C GLN A 333 14.16 13.07 9.10
N ARG A 334 13.31 13.91 9.67
CA ARG A 334 11.91 14.09 9.26
C ARG A 334 11.88 15.19 8.20
N PHE A 335 11.59 14.87 6.94
CA PHE A 335 11.59 15.79 5.81
C PHE A 335 10.16 16.11 5.39
N PHE A 336 9.84 17.40 5.29
CA PHE A 336 8.48 17.83 4.94
C PHE A 336 8.51 18.62 3.63
N TYR A 337 7.92 18.04 2.60
CA TYR A 337 7.91 18.60 1.25
C TYR A 337 6.99 19.81 1.19
N ARG A 338 7.60 21.00 0.98
CA ARG A 338 6.91 22.30 0.85
C ARG A 338 5.93 22.64 1.98
N PHE A 339 6.21 22.15 3.17
CA PHE A 339 5.38 22.37 4.35
C PHE A 339 5.93 23.52 5.18
N ASP A 340 5.05 24.50 5.54
CA ASP A 340 5.40 25.77 6.18
C ASP A 340 4.98 25.88 7.64
N ASP A 341 4.29 24.89 8.19
CA ASP A 341 3.80 24.89 9.56
C ASP A 341 4.78 24.17 10.53
N ASP A 342 4.36 23.95 11.78
CA ASP A 342 5.19 23.30 12.80
C ASP A 342 5.52 21.84 12.40
N ALA A 343 6.76 21.60 12.14
CA ALA A 343 7.31 20.28 11.77
C ALA A 343 7.92 19.51 12.96
N PHE A 344 7.68 19.91 14.19
CA PHE A 344 8.20 19.28 15.42
C PHE A 344 9.71 18.99 15.36
N GLY A 345 10.50 19.98 14.93
CA GLY A 345 11.94 19.84 14.75
C GLY A 345 12.38 19.17 13.45
N GLY A 346 11.46 18.77 12.60
CA GLY A 346 11.74 18.28 11.25
C GLY A 346 12.19 19.40 10.30
N ARG A 347 12.57 19.04 9.10
CA ARG A 347 13.13 19.96 8.10
C ARG A 347 12.18 20.10 6.90
N ARG A 348 11.90 21.36 6.53
CA ARG A 348 11.29 21.64 5.23
C ARG A 348 12.27 21.32 4.11
N VAL A 349 11.76 20.69 3.04
CA VAL A 349 12.45 20.47 1.77
C VAL A 349 11.57 20.98 0.62
N ASP A 350 12.19 21.63 -0.36
CA ASP A 350 11.47 22.17 -1.52
C ASP A 350 11.74 21.38 -2.81
N SER A 351 12.73 20.46 -2.77
CA SER A 351 13.16 19.66 -3.90
C SER A 351 13.76 18.33 -3.43
N TYR A 352 13.26 17.22 -3.95
CA TYR A 352 13.87 15.91 -3.72
C TYR A 352 15.20 15.75 -4.47
N THR A 353 15.35 16.43 -5.61
CA THR A 353 16.61 16.43 -6.36
C THR A 353 17.76 17.00 -5.53
N ASP A 354 17.47 18.06 -4.75
CA ASP A 354 18.48 18.66 -3.85
C ASP A 354 18.74 17.79 -2.61
N LEU A 355 17.78 17.00 -2.18
CA LEU A 355 17.87 16.09 -1.03
C LEU A 355 18.59 14.77 -1.38
N ALA A 356 18.44 14.26 -2.60
CA ALA A 356 18.96 12.96 -3.00
C ALA A 356 20.46 12.73 -2.70
N PRO A 357 21.38 13.70 -2.88
CA PRO A 357 22.80 13.53 -2.52
C PRO A 357 23.03 13.29 -1.03
N GLU A 358 22.23 13.92 -0.15
CA GLU A 358 22.30 13.72 1.29
C GLU A 358 21.87 12.29 1.65
N LEU A 359 20.75 11.82 1.06
CA LEU A 359 20.24 10.48 1.31
C LEU A 359 21.15 9.39 0.75
N ALA A 360 21.78 9.63 -0.40
CA ALA A 360 22.78 8.73 -0.96
C ALA A 360 24.07 8.63 -0.08
N ALA A 361 24.35 9.65 0.71
CA ALA A 361 25.46 9.65 1.67
C ALA A 361 25.06 9.13 3.06
N ALA A 362 23.80 8.72 3.28
CA ALA A 362 23.35 8.13 4.53
C ALA A 362 24.22 6.91 4.91
N PRO A 363 24.41 6.60 6.20
CA PRO A 363 25.07 5.36 6.59
C PRO A 363 24.33 4.16 6.05
N LEU A 364 24.99 3.01 5.93
CA LEU A 364 24.29 1.75 5.70
C LEU A 364 23.37 1.46 6.89
N ALA A 365 22.19 0.95 6.64
CA ALA A 365 21.33 0.40 7.69
C ALA A 365 22.09 -0.76 8.38
N PRO A 366 21.96 -0.91 9.71
CA PRO A 366 22.66 -1.94 10.48
C PRO A 366 22.29 -3.35 10.09
#